data_42ccbd4c8423badbe3bd6500778a0e16
#
_entry.id   42ccbd4c8423badbe3bd6500778a0e16
#
_cell.length_a   1.000
_cell.length_b   1.000
_cell.length_c   1.000
_cell.angle_alpha   90.00
_cell.angle_beta   90.00
_cell.angle_gamma   90.00
#
_symmetry.space_group_name_H-M   'P 1'
#
loop_
_entity.id
_entity.type
_entity.pdbx_description
1 polymer ?
#
loop_
_entity_poly.entity_id
_entity_poly.type
_entity_poly.pdbx_seq_one_letter_code
_entity_poly.pdbx_strand_id
1 'polypeptide(L)'
;ANLARMVSTFGKISDSGEYVFFVADYRHKNYELIKNVTSSQNYVGQYALHDYPITSADILAQGGPAWDMGLNTVNIGKYNLGWASIGICTHAFYEAIQHAANRRLYNMAVTDFPHVRQMFVEAYTRLVSMKLFTLRAADYLRSASMNDRRYLLYNPIVKMKVTTQGEEVINLLWDVIAAKGFEAETYFEMAARDI
;
A
#
# COMPACT_ATOMS: atom_id res chain seq x y z
N ALA A 1 12.68 -5.28 0.75
CA ALA A 1 13.74 -5.22 1.77
C ALA A 1 15.13 -5.53 1.20
N ASN A 2 15.26 -6.49 0.28
CA ASN A 2 16.56 -6.90 -0.29
C ASN A 2 17.29 -5.84 -1.14
N LEU A 3 16.62 -4.77 -1.54
CA LEU A 3 17.21 -3.64 -2.26
C LEU A 3 17.52 -2.44 -1.34
N ALA A 4 17.01 -2.43 -0.13
CA ALA A 4 17.30 -1.39 0.83
C ALA A 4 18.74 -1.52 1.35
N ARG A 5 19.36 -0.39 1.67
CA ARG A 5 20.67 -0.40 2.34
C ARG A 5 20.53 -0.57 3.85
N MET A 6 19.59 0.15 4.43
CA MET A 6 19.34 0.15 5.87
C MET A 6 17.86 -0.09 6.13
N VAL A 7 17.57 -0.70 7.26
CA VAL A 7 16.20 -0.96 7.70
C VAL A 7 16.07 -0.67 9.18
N SER A 8 14.96 -0.04 9.56
CA SER A 8 14.54 0.02 10.95
C SER A 8 13.98 -1.34 11.35
N THR A 9 14.55 -1.94 12.36
CA THR A 9 14.24 -3.29 12.82
C THR A 9 13.66 -3.23 14.24
N PHE A 10 12.58 -3.97 14.44
CA PHE A 10 11.93 -4.10 15.75
C PHE A 10 12.24 -5.47 16.32
N GLY A 11 12.69 -5.51 17.56
CA GLY A 11 13.07 -6.73 18.23
C GLY A 11 12.73 -6.72 19.71
N LYS A 12 13.08 -7.80 20.39
CA LYS A 12 12.90 -7.99 21.82
C LYS A 12 14.19 -8.54 22.40
N ILE A 13 14.64 -7.96 23.50
CA ILE A 13 15.81 -8.41 24.24
C ILE A 13 15.45 -9.68 25.02
N SER A 14 16.17 -10.77 24.79
CA SER A 14 15.83 -12.10 25.36
C SER A 14 15.79 -12.09 26.88
N ASP A 15 16.78 -11.49 27.53
CA ASP A 15 16.95 -11.55 28.97
C ASP A 15 15.97 -10.68 29.73
N SER A 16 15.74 -9.44 29.28
CA SER A 16 14.86 -8.48 29.93
C SER A 16 13.42 -8.50 29.41
N GLY A 17 13.21 -9.02 28.20
CA GLY A 17 11.94 -8.96 27.52
C GLY A 17 11.58 -7.55 27.01
N GLU A 18 12.49 -6.59 27.13
CA GLU A 18 12.28 -5.23 26.63
C GLU A 18 12.28 -5.17 25.11
N TYR A 19 11.47 -4.29 24.57
CA TYR A 19 11.48 -3.99 23.13
C TYR A 19 12.64 -3.08 22.76
N VAL A 20 13.18 -3.30 21.58
CA VAL A 20 14.23 -2.46 20.97
C VAL A 20 13.87 -2.15 19.53
N PHE A 21 14.08 -0.89 19.14
CA PHE A 21 13.92 -0.43 17.76
C PHE A 21 15.25 0.15 17.32
N PHE A 22 15.85 -0.43 16.29
CA PHE A 22 17.21 -0.12 15.86
C PHE A 22 17.35 -0.14 14.35
N VAL A 23 18.48 0.39 13.85
CA VAL A 23 18.83 0.39 12.43
C VAL A 23 19.80 -0.73 12.14
N ALA A 24 19.52 -1.54 11.14
CA ALA A 24 20.46 -2.54 10.62
C ALA A 24 20.91 -2.18 9.19
N ASP A 25 22.20 -2.37 8.89
CA ASP A 25 22.77 -2.24 7.54
C ASP A 25 22.73 -3.60 6.83
N TYR A 26 22.03 -3.69 5.73
CA TYR A 26 21.91 -4.92 4.93
C TYR A 26 23.19 -5.31 4.18
N ARG A 27 24.22 -4.48 4.19
CA ARG A 27 25.53 -4.83 3.65
C ARG A 27 26.47 -5.45 4.69
N HIS A 28 26.02 -5.51 5.94
CA HIS A 28 26.83 -6.11 6.99
C HIS A 28 26.98 -7.62 6.76
N LYS A 29 28.16 -8.18 7.02
CA LYS A 29 28.46 -9.61 6.81
C LYS A 29 27.56 -10.57 7.61
N ASN A 30 26.97 -10.07 8.69
CA ASN A 30 26.08 -10.82 9.59
C ASN A 30 24.59 -10.67 9.20
N TYR A 31 24.29 -10.04 8.08
CA TYR A 31 22.97 -10.03 7.47
C TYR A 31 22.87 -11.15 6.43
N GLU A 32 21.80 -11.90 6.47
CA GLU A 32 21.47 -12.93 5.48
C GLU A 32 20.06 -12.69 4.91
N LEU A 33 19.95 -12.56 3.60
CA LEU A 33 18.66 -12.62 2.91
C LEU A 33 18.29 -14.09 2.68
N ILE A 34 17.27 -14.60 3.40
CA ILE A 34 16.84 -15.98 3.30
C ILE A 34 16.06 -16.20 2.00
N LYS A 35 15.07 -15.37 1.73
CA LYS A 35 14.26 -15.44 0.49
C LYS A 35 13.41 -14.20 0.28
N ASN A 36 12.99 -13.98 -0.97
CA ASN A 36 11.85 -13.13 -1.28
C ASN A 36 10.57 -13.94 -1.10
N VAL A 37 9.63 -13.46 -0.29
CA VAL A 37 8.44 -14.23 0.10
C VAL A 37 7.21 -13.94 -0.76
N THR A 38 7.26 -12.92 -1.61
CA THR A 38 6.16 -12.55 -2.50
C THR A 38 6.48 -12.86 -3.94
N SER A 39 5.47 -13.26 -4.70
CA SER A 39 5.51 -13.41 -6.16
C SER A 39 5.09 -12.14 -6.90
N SER A 40 4.59 -11.12 -6.19
CA SER A 40 4.24 -9.82 -6.76
C SER A 40 5.49 -9.00 -7.12
N GLN A 41 5.31 -7.85 -7.74
CA GLN A 41 6.41 -6.93 -8.08
C GLN A 41 7.08 -6.30 -6.85
N ASN A 42 6.46 -6.42 -5.67
CA ASN A 42 7.00 -5.94 -4.42
C ASN A 42 8.07 -6.88 -3.86
N TYR A 43 9.18 -6.31 -3.41
CA TYR A 43 10.25 -7.08 -2.77
C TYR A 43 10.01 -7.16 -1.26
N VAL A 44 9.44 -8.27 -0.81
CA VAL A 44 9.26 -8.59 0.61
C VAL A 44 10.22 -9.71 0.97
N GLY A 45 11.32 -9.37 1.64
CA GLY A 45 12.36 -10.32 2.00
C GLY A 45 12.17 -10.87 3.41
N GLN A 46 12.39 -12.17 3.57
CA GLN A 46 12.69 -12.78 4.85
C GLN A 46 14.19 -12.74 5.04
N TYR A 47 14.67 -12.21 6.17
CA TYR A 47 16.08 -12.10 6.47
C TYR A 47 16.39 -12.54 7.91
N ALA A 48 17.64 -12.82 8.18
CA ALA A 48 18.17 -13.07 9.51
C ALA A 48 19.36 -12.16 9.80
N LEU A 49 19.55 -11.87 11.06
CA LEU A 49 20.73 -11.18 11.60
C LEU A 49 21.44 -12.16 12.54
N HIS A 50 22.64 -12.62 12.16
CA HIS A 50 23.41 -13.61 12.92
C HIS A 50 24.50 -12.89 13.71
N ASP A 51 24.39 -12.88 15.04
CA ASP A 51 25.33 -12.18 15.91
C ASP A 51 25.64 -10.75 15.40
N TYR A 52 24.59 -10.06 14.93
CA TYR A 52 24.71 -8.73 14.36
C TYR A 52 25.02 -7.72 15.47
N PRO A 53 26.18 -7.00 15.40
CA PRO A 53 26.56 -6.05 16.43
C PRO A 53 25.65 -4.82 16.35
N ILE A 54 25.06 -4.47 17.50
CA ILE A 54 24.26 -3.25 17.67
C ILE A 54 24.98 -2.37 18.66
N THR A 55 25.23 -1.12 18.27
CA THR A 55 25.79 -0.10 19.14
C THR A 55 24.70 0.83 19.64
N SER A 56 25.01 1.65 20.66
CA SER A 56 24.08 2.66 21.15
C SER A 56 23.68 3.69 20.07
N ALA A 57 24.53 3.90 19.08
CA ALA A 57 24.25 4.80 17.95
C ALA A 57 23.23 4.22 16.96
N ASP A 58 23.06 2.90 16.94
CA ASP A 58 22.11 2.23 16.06
C ASP A 58 20.72 2.13 16.69
N ILE A 59 20.59 2.33 18.01
CA ILE A 59 19.35 2.23 18.77
C ILE A 59 18.55 3.51 18.62
N LEU A 60 17.36 3.41 18.05
CA LEU A 60 16.40 4.51 17.91
C LEU A 60 15.55 4.67 19.16
N ALA A 61 15.15 3.57 19.80
CA ALA A 61 14.38 3.54 21.02
C ALA A 61 14.47 2.18 21.72
N GLN A 62 14.24 2.17 23.06
CA GLN A 62 14.20 0.96 23.88
C GLN A 62 13.02 1.02 24.87
N GLY A 63 12.51 -0.14 25.29
CA GLY A 63 11.39 -0.26 26.21
C GLY A 63 10.06 0.20 25.63
N GLY A 64 9.27 0.91 26.44
CA GLY A 64 7.96 1.45 26.04
C GLY A 64 8.01 2.32 24.79
N PRO A 65 8.93 3.30 24.68
CA PRO A 65 9.09 4.09 23.46
C PRO A 65 9.37 3.27 22.19
N ALA A 66 10.11 2.16 22.28
CA ALA A 66 10.34 1.28 21.12
C ALA A 66 9.04 0.62 20.65
N TRP A 67 8.21 0.18 21.58
CA TRP A 67 6.88 -0.37 21.28
C TRP A 67 5.99 0.65 20.56
N ASP A 68 5.92 1.88 21.10
CA ASP A 68 5.12 2.96 20.52
C ASP A 68 5.60 3.34 19.11
N MET A 69 6.90 3.41 18.89
CA MET A 69 7.49 3.68 17.55
C MET A 69 7.18 2.57 16.56
N GLY A 70 7.28 1.30 16.97
CA GLY A 70 6.93 0.16 16.15
C GLY A 70 5.46 0.20 15.72
N LEU A 71 4.55 0.40 16.68
CA LEU A 71 3.11 0.53 16.39
C LEU A 71 2.78 1.71 15.51
N ASN A 72 3.42 2.86 15.72
CA ASN A 72 3.21 4.05 14.91
C ASN A 72 3.68 3.85 13.47
N THR A 73 4.83 3.21 13.28
CA THR A 73 5.34 2.86 11.95
C THR A 73 4.34 2.00 11.17
N VAL A 74 3.79 0.96 11.82
CA VAL A 74 2.75 0.10 11.22
C VAL A 74 1.47 0.90 10.93
N ASN A 75 1.08 1.81 11.81
CA ASN A 75 -0.12 2.64 11.64
C ASN A 75 0.00 3.59 10.45
N ILE A 76 1.15 4.27 10.30
CA ILE A 76 1.44 5.12 9.14
C ILE A 76 1.51 4.29 7.86
N GLY A 77 2.11 3.10 7.91
CA GLY A 77 2.13 2.16 6.79
C GLY A 77 0.71 1.82 6.29
N LYS A 78 -0.24 1.58 7.20
CA LYS A 78 -1.64 1.35 6.83
C LYS A 78 -2.28 2.54 6.11
N TYR A 79 -2.01 3.76 6.55
CA TYR A 79 -2.46 4.96 5.86
C TYR A 79 -1.88 5.07 4.44
N ASN A 80 -0.59 4.79 4.28
CA ASN A 80 0.09 4.84 2.98
C ASN A 80 -0.47 3.82 1.98
N LEU A 81 -0.90 2.63 2.43
CA LEU A 81 -1.56 1.64 1.57
C LEU A 81 -2.87 2.18 0.96
N GLY A 82 -3.61 3.01 1.69
CA GLY A 82 -4.78 3.69 1.12
C GLY A 82 -4.43 4.62 -0.05
N TRP A 83 -3.35 5.40 0.07
CA TRP A 83 -2.89 6.25 -1.02
C TRP A 83 -2.34 5.45 -2.20
N ALA A 84 -1.64 4.34 -1.94
CA ALA A 84 -1.18 3.43 -2.99
C ALA A 84 -2.38 2.89 -3.80
N SER A 85 -3.43 2.42 -3.11
CA SER A 85 -4.67 1.95 -3.75
C SER A 85 -5.35 3.04 -4.59
N ILE A 86 -5.43 4.29 -4.09
CA ILE A 86 -5.97 5.42 -4.85
C ILE A 86 -5.12 5.69 -6.11
N GLY A 87 -3.80 5.60 -6.00
CA GLY A 87 -2.88 5.77 -7.13
C GLY A 87 -3.10 4.72 -8.22
N ILE A 88 -3.16 3.44 -7.82
CA ILE A 88 -3.42 2.31 -8.72
C ILE A 88 -4.76 2.52 -9.45
N CYS A 89 -5.83 2.81 -8.70
CA CYS A 89 -7.17 3.00 -9.27
C CYS A 89 -7.26 4.22 -10.19
N THR A 90 -6.55 5.30 -9.86
CA THR A 90 -6.53 6.51 -10.70
C THR A 90 -5.88 6.25 -12.05
N HIS A 91 -4.77 5.51 -12.05
CA HIS A 91 -4.10 5.12 -13.29
C HIS A 91 -4.96 4.14 -14.10
N ALA A 92 -5.54 3.14 -13.46
CA ALA A 92 -6.46 2.19 -14.09
C ALA A 92 -7.66 2.91 -14.74
N PHE A 93 -8.21 3.92 -14.07
CA PHE A 93 -9.31 4.72 -14.62
C PHE A 93 -8.89 5.46 -15.90
N TYR A 94 -7.69 6.05 -15.90
CA TYR A 94 -7.14 6.71 -17.07
C TYR A 94 -6.97 5.72 -18.25
N GLU A 95 -6.37 4.56 -18.01
CA GLU A 95 -6.18 3.52 -19.03
C GLU A 95 -7.52 3.00 -19.58
N ALA A 96 -8.49 2.75 -18.70
CA ALA A 96 -9.80 2.26 -19.10
C ALA A 96 -10.56 3.24 -19.99
N ILE A 97 -10.56 4.53 -19.64
CA ILE A 97 -11.28 5.55 -20.41
C ILE A 97 -10.62 5.78 -21.79
N GLN A 98 -9.26 5.75 -21.84
CA GLN A 98 -8.54 5.85 -23.10
C GLN A 98 -8.84 4.65 -24.02
N HIS A 99 -8.82 3.45 -23.45
CA HIS A 99 -9.17 2.24 -24.19
C HIS A 99 -10.61 2.30 -24.74
N ALA A 100 -11.59 2.60 -23.88
CA ALA A 100 -13.00 2.61 -24.26
C ALA A 100 -13.34 3.71 -25.29
N ALA A 101 -12.71 4.88 -25.19
CA ALA A 101 -12.92 5.98 -26.12
C ALA A 101 -12.38 5.65 -27.54
N ASN A 102 -11.29 4.90 -27.62
CA ASN A 102 -10.64 4.56 -28.90
C ASN A 102 -11.14 3.23 -29.51
N ARG A 103 -11.79 2.38 -28.71
CA ARG A 103 -12.34 1.11 -29.20
C ARG A 103 -13.74 1.29 -29.77
N ARG A 104 -13.94 0.82 -30.99
CA ARG A 104 -15.25 0.86 -31.66
C ARG A 104 -15.85 -0.53 -31.80
N LEU A 105 -17.13 -0.68 -31.43
CA LEU A 105 -17.95 -1.87 -31.62
C LEU A 105 -19.30 -1.42 -32.18
N TYR A 106 -19.78 -2.13 -33.18
CA TYR A 106 -21.07 -1.80 -33.85
C TYR A 106 -21.18 -0.32 -34.28
N ASN A 107 -20.07 0.24 -34.81
CA ASN A 107 -19.91 1.63 -35.24
C ASN A 107 -20.01 2.70 -34.13
N MET A 108 -20.03 2.29 -32.86
CA MET A 108 -20.03 3.18 -31.69
C MET A 108 -18.71 3.07 -30.91
N ALA A 109 -18.31 4.12 -30.22
CA ALA A 109 -17.26 4.00 -29.22
C ALA A 109 -17.75 3.19 -28.03
N VAL A 110 -16.87 2.45 -27.35
CA VAL A 110 -17.26 1.66 -26.18
C VAL A 110 -17.81 2.59 -25.06
N THR A 111 -17.32 3.81 -24.96
CA THR A 111 -17.86 4.84 -24.06
C THR A 111 -19.31 5.25 -24.34
N ASP A 112 -19.85 4.94 -25.52
CA ASP A 112 -21.23 5.31 -25.89
C ASP A 112 -22.27 4.32 -25.36
N PHE A 113 -21.85 3.12 -24.95
CA PHE A 113 -22.75 2.13 -24.40
C PHE A 113 -23.20 2.51 -22.98
N PRO A 114 -24.54 2.55 -22.69
CA PRO A 114 -25.05 2.99 -21.38
C PRO A 114 -24.50 2.20 -20.19
N HIS A 115 -24.36 0.88 -20.30
CA HIS A 115 -23.81 0.04 -19.23
C HIS A 115 -22.34 0.35 -18.94
N VAL A 116 -21.53 0.64 -19.97
CA VAL A 116 -20.14 1.06 -19.80
C VAL A 116 -20.04 2.40 -19.11
N ARG A 117 -20.91 3.37 -19.48
CA ARG A 117 -21.00 4.66 -18.77
C ARG A 117 -21.35 4.46 -17.30
N GLN A 118 -22.26 3.55 -16.99
CA GLN A 118 -22.61 3.24 -15.60
C GLN A 118 -21.42 2.71 -14.81
N MET A 119 -20.60 1.81 -15.40
CA MET A 119 -19.38 1.30 -14.77
C MET A 119 -18.38 2.44 -14.48
N PHE A 120 -18.18 3.36 -15.42
CA PHE A 120 -17.34 4.54 -15.20
C PHE A 120 -17.86 5.45 -14.10
N VAL A 121 -19.17 5.73 -14.06
CA VAL A 121 -19.78 6.57 -13.02
C VAL A 121 -19.58 5.92 -11.65
N GLU A 122 -19.81 4.63 -11.53
CA GLU A 122 -19.66 3.90 -10.29
C GLU A 122 -18.18 3.89 -9.84
N ALA A 123 -17.24 3.54 -10.72
CA ALA A 123 -15.83 3.54 -10.44
C ALA A 123 -15.33 4.92 -10.02
N TYR A 124 -15.75 5.98 -10.72
CA TYR A 124 -15.37 7.36 -10.38
C TYR A 124 -15.93 7.79 -9.02
N THR A 125 -17.18 7.50 -8.73
CA THR A 125 -17.81 7.84 -7.46
C THR A 125 -17.09 7.17 -6.29
N ARG A 126 -16.73 5.88 -6.42
CA ARG A 126 -15.94 5.15 -5.43
C ARG A 126 -14.55 5.81 -5.26
N LEU A 127 -13.86 6.12 -6.35
CA LEU A 127 -12.53 6.73 -6.33
C LEU A 127 -12.53 8.09 -5.64
N VAL A 128 -13.52 8.93 -5.92
CA VAL A 128 -13.69 10.23 -5.24
C VAL A 128 -13.94 10.04 -3.75
N SER A 129 -14.81 9.09 -3.38
CA SER A 129 -15.10 8.77 -1.97
C SER A 129 -13.87 8.26 -1.22
N MET A 130 -13.07 7.38 -1.84
CA MET A 130 -11.80 6.89 -1.31
C MET A 130 -10.85 8.07 -1.03
N LYS A 131 -10.71 8.97 -1.99
CA LYS A 131 -9.84 10.15 -1.89
C LYS A 131 -10.27 11.10 -0.78
N LEU A 132 -11.55 11.44 -0.71
CA LEU A 132 -12.09 12.34 0.31
C LEU A 132 -11.93 11.74 1.72
N PHE A 133 -12.20 10.44 1.89
CA PHE A 133 -12.01 9.76 3.16
C PHE A 133 -10.55 9.75 3.60
N THR A 134 -9.61 9.47 2.67
CA THR A 134 -8.18 9.45 2.96
C THR A 134 -7.64 10.86 3.27
N LEU A 135 -8.14 11.91 2.59
CA LEU A 135 -7.82 13.29 2.93
C LEU A 135 -8.31 13.66 4.34
N ARG A 136 -9.51 13.18 4.74
CA ARG A 136 -9.99 13.39 6.12
C ARG A 136 -9.11 12.71 7.15
N ALA A 137 -8.63 11.51 6.87
CA ALA A 137 -7.64 10.83 7.72
C ALA A 137 -6.32 11.60 7.81
N ALA A 138 -5.88 12.23 6.70
CA ALA A 138 -4.71 13.10 6.69
C ALA A 138 -4.86 14.29 7.64
N ASP A 139 -6.06 14.90 7.72
CA ASP A 139 -6.31 15.99 8.66
C ASP A 139 -6.15 15.53 10.11
N TYR A 140 -6.65 14.35 10.46
CA TYR A 140 -6.45 13.77 11.79
C TYR A 140 -5.00 13.41 12.10
N LEU A 141 -4.23 13.01 11.09
CA LEU A 141 -2.80 12.77 11.26
C LEU A 141 -2.02 14.08 11.47
N ARG A 142 -2.40 15.15 10.78
CA ARG A 142 -1.79 16.49 10.94
C ARG A 142 -2.12 17.14 12.28
N SER A 143 -3.33 16.93 12.79
CA SER A 143 -3.77 17.46 14.08
C SER A 143 -3.38 16.58 15.27
N ALA A 144 -2.65 15.48 15.03
CA ALA A 144 -2.27 14.53 16.07
C ALA A 144 -1.51 15.21 17.23
N SER A 145 -1.92 14.88 18.44
CA SER A 145 -1.31 15.37 19.68
C SER A 145 -1.52 14.34 20.80
N MET A 146 -0.99 14.62 21.98
CA MET A 146 -1.24 13.77 23.15
C MET A 146 -2.74 13.65 23.48
N ASN A 147 -3.53 14.68 23.15
CA ASN A 147 -4.98 14.74 23.43
C ASN A 147 -5.84 14.39 22.20
N ASP A 148 -5.25 14.28 21.01
CA ASP A 148 -5.96 13.92 19.79
C ASP A 148 -5.24 12.77 19.06
N ARG A 149 -5.71 11.57 19.32
CA ARG A 149 -5.16 10.32 18.74
C ARG A 149 -6.11 9.67 17.74
N ARG A 150 -7.02 10.43 17.14
CA ARG A 150 -7.98 9.90 16.14
C ARG A 150 -7.30 9.21 14.97
N TYR A 151 -6.11 9.63 14.57
CA TYR A 151 -5.34 9.01 13.51
C TYR A 151 -5.06 7.51 13.76
N LEU A 152 -4.93 7.08 15.03
CA LEU A 152 -4.73 5.67 15.38
C LEU A 152 -5.90 4.78 14.96
N LEU A 153 -7.12 5.33 14.94
CA LEU A 153 -8.32 4.66 14.47
C LEU A 153 -8.48 4.81 12.94
N TYR A 154 -8.31 6.05 12.45
CA TYR A 154 -8.61 6.34 11.04
C TYR A 154 -7.63 5.70 10.06
N ASN A 155 -6.34 5.63 10.38
CA ASN A 155 -5.35 5.02 9.48
C ASN A 155 -5.62 3.53 9.19
N PRO A 156 -5.92 2.65 10.16
CA PRO A 156 -6.37 1.29 9.88
C PRO A 156 -7.67 1.21 9.09
N ILE A 157 -8.63 2.12 9.35
CA ILE A 157 -9.89 2.16 8.60
C ILE A 157 -9.64 2.59 7.15
N VAL A 158 -8.72 3.54 6.91
CA VAL A 158 -8.27 3.90 5.54
C VAL A 158 -7.78 2.66 4.82
N LYS A 159 -6.83 1.91 5.40
CA LYS A 159 -6.35 0.67 4.79
C LYS A 159 -7.52 -0.25 4.46
N MET A 160 -8.35 -0.58 5.44
CA MET A 160 -9.43 -1.54 5.28
C MET A 160 -10.47 -1.11 4.22
N LYS A 161 -10.95 0.13 4.30
CA LYS A 161 -12.05 0.59 3.42
C LYS A 161 -11.56 0.99 2.04
N VAL A 162 -10.43 1.68 1.96
CA VAL A 162 -9.94 2.22 0.69
C VAL A 162 -9.40 1.10 -0.20
N THR A 163 -8.66 0.12 0.35
CA THR A 163 -8.20 -1.01 -0.46
C THR A 163 -9.35 -1.89 -0.93
N THR A 164 -10.34 -2.19 -0.08
CA THR A 164 -11.54 -2.95 -0.51
C THR A 164 -12.32 -2.22 -1.60
N GLN A 165 -12.49 -0.89 -1.50
CA GLN A 165 -13.11 -0.11 -2.58
C GLN A 165 -12.23 -0.06 -3.83
N GLY A 166 -10.91 -0.11 -3.66
CA GLY A 166 -9.96 -0.19 -4.77
C GLY A 166 -10.13 -1.46 -5.59
N GLU A 167 -10.29 -2.61 -4.95
CA GLU A 167 -10.60 -3.89 -5.63
C GLU A 167 -11.88 -3.77 -6.49
N GLU A 168 -12.95 -3.18 -5.94
CA GLU A 168 -14.19 -2.95 -6.68
C GLU A 168 -13.99 -2.03 -7.89
N VAL A 169 -13.21 -0.95 -7.73
CA VAL A 169 -12.88 -0.03 -8.84
C VAL A 169 -12.11 -0.77 -9.94
N ILE A 170 -11.11 -1.57 -9.59
CA ILE A 170 -10.33 -2.34 -10.58
C ILE A 170 -11.22 -3.34 -11.30
N ASN A 171 -12.10 -4.06 -10.61
CA ASN A 171 -13.02 -5.02 -11.21
C ASN A 171 -13.97 -4.36 -12.22
N LEU A 172 -14.60 -3.23 -11.86
CA LEU A 172 -15.46 -2.47 -12.77
C LEU A 172 -14.71 -2.01 -14.04
N LEU A 173 -13.49 -1.52 -13.86
CA LEU A 173 -12.70 -1.04 -14.99
C LEU A 173 -12.14 -2.18 -15.83
N TRP A 174 -11.87 -3.35 -15.23
CA TRP A 174 -11.45 -4.54 -15.94
C TRP A 174 -12.55 -5.04 -16.88
N ASP A 175 -13.80 -5.02 -16.44
CA ASP A 175 -14.95 -5.36 -17.31
C ASP A 175 -15.02 -4.45 -18.54
N VAL A 176 -14.67 -3.16 -18.40
CA VAL A 176 -14.57 -2.24 -19.54
C VAL A 176 -13.43 -2.59 -20.49
N ILE A 177 -12.27 -2.95 -19.97
CA ILE A 177 -11.09 -3.37 -20.74
C ILE A 177 -11.32 -4.73 -21.40
N ALA A 178 -12.09 -5.59 -20.77
CA ALA A 178 -12.41 -6.95 -21.21
C ALA A 178 -11.15 -7.83 -21.39
N ALA A 179 -11.14 -8.68 -22.41
CA ALA A 179 -10.07 -9.67 -22.63
C ALA A 179 -8.66 -9.09 -22.68
N LYS A 180 -8.50 -7.84 -23.10
CA LYS A 180 -7.19 -7.18 -23.12
C LYS A 180 -6.60 -7.00 -21.72
N GLY A 181 -7.42 -6.94 -20.68
CA GLY A 181 -6.97 -6.83 -19.29
C GLY A 181 -6.20 -8.05 -18.77
N PHE A 182 -6.27 -9.20 -19.49
CA PHE A 182 -5.52 -10.41 -19.15
C PHE A 182 -4.13 -10.49 -19.80
N GLU A 183 -3.80 -9.55 -20.68
CA GLU A 183 -2.47 -9.52 -21.30
C GLU A 183 -1.43 -9.12 -20.26
N ALA A 184 -0.35 -9.90 -20.12
CA ALA A 184 0.68 -9.73 -19.09
C ALA A 184 1.38 -8.36 -19.11
N GLU A 185 1.37 -7.68 -20.26
CA GLU A 185 2.00 -6.37 -20.43
C GLU A 185 1.03 -5.20 -20.17
N THR A 186 -0.24 -5.48 -19.85
CA THR A 186 -1.20 -4.43 -19.57
C THR A 186 -1.19 -4.02 -18.10
N TYR A 187 -1.56 -2.77 -17.85
CA TYR A 187 -1.64 -2.23 -16.49
C TYR A 187 -2.64 -3.01 -15.62
N PHE A 188 -3.72 -3.52 -16.18
CA PHE A 188 -4.80 -4.17 -15.44
C PHE A 188 -4.40 -5.49 -14.80
N GLU A 189 -3.58 -6.31 -15.46
CA GLU A 189 -3.05 -7.54 -14.88
C GLU A 189 -2.24 -7.22 -13.61
N MET A 190 -1.35 -6.23 -13.71
CA MET A 190 -0.55 -5.78 -12.58
C MET A 190 -1.42 -5.14 -11.48
N ALA A 191 -2.35 -4.26 -11.85
CA ALA A 191 -3.22 -3.58 -10.90
C ALA A 191 -4.09 -4.54 -10.08
N ALA A 192 -4.66 -5.56 -10.71
CA ALA A 192 -5.47 -6.57 -10.04
C ALA A 192 -4.67 -7.45 -9.08
N ARG A 193 -3.39 -7.63 -9.36
CA ARG A 193 -2.49 -8.40 -8.47
C ARG A 193 -1.98 -7.58 -7.30
N ASP A 194 -1.81 -6.27 -7.46
CA ASP A 194 -1.13 -5.41 -6.48
C ASP A 194 -2.11 -4.59 -5.62
N ILE A 195 -3.43 -4.55 -5.97
CA ILE A 195 -4.45 -3.85 -5.20
C ILE A 195 -4.76 -4.60 -3.91
#